data_f51c3c119edfa33dad68a1ed4a5fbaed
#
_entry.id   f51c3c119edfa33dad68a1ed4a5fbaed
#
_cell.length_a   1.000
_cell.length_b   1.000
_cell.length_c   1.000
_cell.angle_alpha   90.00
_cell.angle_beta   90.00
_cell.angle_gamma   90.00
#
_symmetry.space_group_name_H-M   'P 1'
#
loop_
_entity.id
_entity.type
_entity.pdbx_description
1 polymer ?
#
loop_
_entity_poly.entity_id
_entity_poly.type
_entity_poly.pdbx_seq_one_letter_code
_entity_poly.pdbx_strand_id
1 'polypeptide(L)'
;MATASRPSSAGKFEIESGDDFVLTGLTSITSATFTGLLTGNASVGEVRVEIYRVFPNDSDTMRTPNVPTRANSPSDVEFDDRDSASGNLNFMTSDLGMSSVLNSVQPGGIHGCPCPPAPTTGGDGSLTGEEVAFDVNFTTPFVLPADHYFFVPQVEVTDPAGNFFWLSAPRPIVPPGTPFPMGFTDLQSWTRDEMLAPDWLRVGGDIVGGSPAPTFNAVFSLTGTPVPEPASLSLLALALTGLGAVRVRRRHR
;
A
#
# COMPACT_ATOMS: atom_id res chain seq x y z
N MET A 1 -14.85 -8.16 2.45
CA MET A 1 -13.53 -8.81 2.40
C MET A 1 -12.61 -8.15 3.40
N ALA A 2 -11.77 -8.90 4.08
CA ALA A 2 -10.73 -8.36 4.94
C ALA A 2 -9.45 -9.18 4.79
N THR A 3 -8.28 -8.54 4.86
CA THR A 3 -6.98 -9.18 4.63
C THR A 3 -6.06 -8.90 5.81
N ALA A 4 -5.47 -9.95 6.38
CA ALA A 4 -4.57 -9.81 7.52
C ALA A 4 -3.38 -8.91 7.15
N SER A 5 -2.98 -8.02 8.07
CA SER A 5 -1.79 -7.16 7.90
C SER A 5 -1.21 -6.81 9.27
N ARG A 6 -0.01 -7.31 9.57
CA ARG A 6 0.62 -7.15 10.88
C ARG A 6 2.13 -7.23 10.78
N PRO A 7 2.87 -6.51 11.62
CA PRO A 7 4.32 -6.70 11.73
C PRO A 7 4.67 -8.05 12.38
N SER A 8 5.90 -8.47 12.22
CA SER A 8 6.45 -9.61 12.98
C SER A 8 6.46 -9.27 14.47
N SER A 9 5.90 -10.14 15.28
CA SER A 9 5.85 -9.99 16.73
C SER A 9 5.96 -11.34 17.43
N ALA A 10 6.06 -11.36 18.76
CA ALA A 10 6.28 -12.58 19.52
C ALA A 10 5.28 -13.71 19.18
N GLY A 11 5.76 -14.73 18.48
CA GLY A 11 4.99 -15.89 18.06
C GLY A 11 4.13 -15.71 16.81
N LYS A 12 4.22 -14.56 16.13
CA LYS A 12 3.52 -14.28 14.87
C LYS A 12 4.53 -13.82 13.81
N PHE A 13 4.48 -14.41 12.62
CA PHE A 13 5.22 -13.94 11.48
C PHE A 13 4.52 -12.73 10.82
N GLU A 14 5.29 -11.98 10.07
CA GLU A 14 4.81 -10.82 9.33
C GLU A 14 3.81 -11.19 8.24
N ILE A 15 2.81 -10.35 8.08
CA ILE A 15 1.89 -10.37 6.94
C ILE A 15 1.75 -8.92 6.47
N GLU A 16 1.97 -8.71 5.19
CA GLU A 16 1.84 -7.43 4.55
C GLU A 16 0.67 -7.47 3.57
N SER A 17 -0.21 -6.49 3.66
CA SER A 17 -1.29 -6.29 2.70
C SER A 17 -1.22 -4.87 2.19
N GLY A 18 -1.11 -4.72 0.87
CA GLY A 18 -0.94 -3.44 0.19
C GLY A 18 -2.06 -3.14 -0.79
N ASP A 19 -2.38 -1.87 -0.90
CA ASP A 19 -3.25 -1.36 -1.96
C ASP A 19 -2.65 -0.09 -2.54
N ASP A 20 -2.96 0.19 -3.79
CA ASP A 20 -2.18 1.12 -4.59
C ASP A 20 -2.76 2.53 -4.65
N PHE A 21 -1.88 3.50 -4.85
CA PHE A 21 -2.20 4.89 -5.10
C PHE A 21 -1.21 5.52 -6.09
N VAL A 22 -1.60 6.61 -6.72
CA VAL A 22 -0.80 7.29 -7.73
C VAL A 22 -0.59 8.75 -7.35
N LEU A 23 0.66 9.20 -7.40
CA LEU A 23 1.03 10.60 -7.26
C LEU A 23 1.42 11.19 -8.61
N THR A 24 0.89 12.36 -8.92
CA THR A 24 1.17 13.08 -10.17
C THR A 24 2.31 14.11 -10.06
N GLY A 25 2.85 14.31 -8.87
CA GLY A 25 3.94 15.23 -8.58
C GLY A 25 4.59 14.92 -7.25
N LEU A 26 5.73 15.56 -6.97
CA LEU A 26 6.40 15.44 -5.68
C LEU A 26 5.44 15.87 -4.56
N THR A 27 5.16 14.97 -3.63
CA THR A 27 4.14 15.15 -2.59
C THR A 27 4.71 14.80 -1.22
N SER A 28 4.43 15.64 -0.23
CA SER A 28 4.68 15.37 1.18
C SER A 28 3.40 14.83 1.81
N ILE A 29 3.37 13.53 2.14
CA ILE A 29 2.23 12.86 2.79
C ILE A 29 2.44 12.98 4.30
N THR A 30 1.48 13.59 4.98
CA THR A 30 1.56 13.91 6.42
C THR A 30 0.67 13.05 7.28
N SER A 31 -0.38 12.44 6.71
CA SER A 31 -1.28 11.57 7.46
C SER A 31 -1.96 10.55 6.57
N ALA A 32 -2.48 9.51 7.21
CA ALA A 32 -3.30 8.48 6.59
C ALA A 32 -4.47 8.11 7.50
N THR A 33 -5.55 7.61 6.90
CA THR A 33 -6.60 6.89 7.63
C THR A 33 -6.82 5.53 6.99
N PHE A 34 -7.10 4.52 7.79
CA PHE A 34 -7.51 3.21 7.30
C PHE A 34 -8.44 2.53 8.32
N THR A 35 -9.20 1.54 7.86
CA THR A 35 -10.19 0.85 8.71
C THR A 35 -10.01 -0.65 8.60
N GLY A 36 -10.10 -1.34 9.73
CA GLY A 36 -9.98 -2.80 9.78
C GLY A 36 -10.77 -3.42 10.90
N LEU A 37 -10.72 -4.74 10.96
CA LEU A 37 -11.28 -5.54 12.05
C LEU A 37 -10.16 -5.99 12.98
N LEU A 38 -10.35 -5.80 14.26
CA LEU A 38 -9.54 -6.40 15.31
C LEU A 38 -10.24 -7.63 15.86
N THR A 39 -9.52 -8.75 15.93
CA THR A 39 -10.02 -9.99 16.54
C THR A 39 -9.31 -10.23 17.87
N GLY A 40 -9.91 -11.04 18.74
CA GLY A 40 -9.40 -11.28 20.08
C GLY A 40 -9.74 -10.13 21.06
N ASN A 41 -8.97 -10.00 22.12
CA ASN A 41 -9.05 -8.85 23.03
C ASN A 41 -8.25 -7.70 22.42
N ALA A 42 -8.94 -6.82 21.72
CA ALA A 42 -8.36 -5.83 20.83
C ALA A 42 -7.56 -4.75 21.57
N SER A 43 -6.27 -5.02 21.81
CA SER A 43 -5.31 -4.01 22.24
C SER A 43 -4.26 -3.83 21.16
N VAL A 44 -4.20 -2.63 20.60
CA VAL A 44 -3.22 -2.27 19.56
C VAL A 44 -1.87 -2.01 20.21
N GLY A 45 -0.86 -2.68 19.68
CA GLY A 45 0.55 -2.45 20.03
C GLY A 45 1.20 -1.47 19.04
N GLU A 46 2.05 -1.98 18.18
CA GLU A 46 2.70 -1.19 17.14
C GLU A 46 1.78 -0.97 15.92
N VAL A 47 1.89 0.22 15.31
CA VAL A 47 1.37 0.51 13.98
C VAL A 47 2.56 0.89 13.10
N ARG A 48 2.66 0.21 11.96
CA ARG A 48 3.67 0.46 10.93
C ARG A 48 2.98 0.79 9.61
N VAL A 49 3.58 1.65 8.82
CA VAL A 49 3.18 1.96 7.46
C VAL A 49 4.41 1.88 6.57
N GLU A 50 4.33 1.05 5.56
CA GLU A 50 5.35 0.89 4.55
C GLU A 50 4.84 1.37 3.20
N ILE A 51 5.75 1.90 2.38
CA ILE A 51 5.50 2.31 1.01
C ILE A 51 6.34 1.45 0.09
N TYR A 52 5.69 0.79 -0.85
CA TYR A 52 6.35 0.03 -1.91
C TYR A 52 6.16 0.72 -3.24
N ARG A 53 7.13 0.59 -4.14
CA ARG A 53 6.95 0.95 -5.54
C ARG A 53 6.39 -0.24 -6.31
N VAL A 54 6.04 -0.02 -7.58
CA VAL A 54 5.56 -1.09 -8.45
C VAL A 54 6.75 -1.79 -9.09
N PHE A 55 6.69 -3.14 -9.11
CA PHE A 55 7.63 -3.94 -9.90
C PHE A 55 7.75 -3.39 -11.34
N PRO A 56 8.95 -3.26 -11.94
CA PRO A 56 10.24 -3.85 -11.53
C PRO A 56 11.12 -2.96 -10.64
N ASN A 57 10.63 -1.80 -10.16
CA ASN A 57 11.41 -0.97 -9.26
C ASN A 57 11.74 -1.77 -7.99
N ASP A 58 12.86 -1.46 -7.35
CA ASP A 58 13.31 -2.05 -6.08
C ASP A 58 13.18 -3.58 -6.01
N SER A 59 13.48 -4.26 -7.14
CA SER A 59 13.24 -5.69 -7.28
C SER A 59 14.35 -6.37 -8.07
N ASP A 60 14.65 -7.63 -7.72
CA ASP A 60 15.51 -8.50 -8.54
C ASP A 60 14.70 -9.08 -9.72
N THR A 61 14.86 -8.46 -10.88
CA THR A 61 14.17 -8.88 -12.11
C THR A 61 14.68 -10.19 -12.69
N MET A 62 15.85 -10.67 -12.24
CA MET A 62 16.43 -11.93 -12.71
C MET A 62 15.99 -13.13 -11.86
N ARG A 63 15.41 -12.89 -10.70
CA ARG A 63 14.87 -13.94 -9.84
C ARG A 63 13.62 -14.56 -10.48
N THR A 64 13.56 -15.89 -10.45
CA THR A 64 12.33 -16.60 -10.83
C THR A 64 11.28 -16.43 -9.73
N PRO A 65 10.09 -15.86 -10.04
CA PRO A 65 9.07 -15.66 -9.03
C PRO A 65 8.44 -16.99 -8.60
N ASN A 66 7.99 -17.04 -7.35
CA ASN A 66 7.23 -18.15 -6.77
C ASN A 66 5.71 -17.88 -6.78
N VAL A 67 5.25 -17.09 -7.75
CA VAL A 67 3.86 -16.62 -7.89
C VAL A 67 3.45 -16.58 -9.35
N PRO A 68 2.14 -16.53 -9.67
CA PRO A 68 1.66 -16.51 -11.06
C PRO A 68 2.16 -15.32 -11.88
N THR A 69 2.32 -14.16 -11.25
CA THR A 69 2.79 -12.94 -11.91
C THR A 69 3.39 -11.97 -10.90
N ARG A 70 4.29 -11.12 -11.41
CA ARG A 70 4.82 -9.93 -10.71
C ARG A 70 4.38 -8.64 -11.42
N ALA A 71 3.58 -8.74 -12.48
CA ALA A 71 3.10 -7.57 -13.20
C ALA A 71 2.16 -6.75 -12.32
N ASN A 72 2.47 -5.46 -12.17
CA ASN A 72 1.75 -4.52 -11.30
C ASN A 72 1.73 -4.91 -9.81
N SER A 73 2.59 -5.79 -9.37
CA SER A 73 2.75 -6.12 -7.94
C SER A 73 3.55 -5.04 -7.20
N PRO A 74 3.47 -4.99 -5.88
CA PRO A 74 4.48 -4.30 -5.10
C PRO A 74 5.87 -4.83 -5.40
N SER A 75 6.90 -4.01 -5.18
CA SER A 75 8.31 -4.35 -5.31
C SER A 75 8.77 -5.39 -4.29
N ASP A 76 9.97 -5.94 -4.49
CA ASP A 76 10.55 -6.95 -3.58
C ASP A 76 10.89 -6.36 -2.21
N VAL A 77 11.31 -5.09 -2.18
CA VAL A 77 11.66 -4.36 -0.96
C VAL A 77 10.88 -3.05 -0.87
N GLU A 78 10.67 -2.60 0.36
CA GLU A 78 10.05 -1.33 0.65
C GLU A 78 10.89 -0.15 0.14
N PHE A 79 10.23 0.93 -0.23
CA PHE A 79 10.86 2.18 -0.63
C PHE A 79 11.11 3.10 0.58
N ASP A 80 10.17 3.16 1.51
CA ASP A 80 10.23 3.98 2.74
C ASP A 80 9.25 3.45 3.78
N ASP A 81 9.50 3.67 5.08
CA ASP A 81 8.64 3.21 6.17
C ASP A 81 8.48 4.23 7.30
N ARG A 82 7.41 4.07 8.08
CA ARG A 82 7.19 4.76 9.36
C ARG A 82 6.57 3.78 10.35
N ASP A 83 7.01 3.86 11.60
CA ASP A 83 6.43 3.06 12.67
C ASP A 83 6.27 3.85 13.98
N SER A 84 5.33 3.41 14.80
CA SER A 84 5.03 4.06 16.07
C SER A 84 6.09 3.77 17.15
N ALA A 85 6.84 2.69 17.03
CA ALA A 85 7.87 2.32 18.00
C ALA A 85 9.11 3.22 17.87
N SER A 86 9.48 3.60 16.65
CA SER A 86 10.56 4.57 16.40
C SER A 86 10.13 6.03 16.57
N GLY A 87 8.83 6.29 16.73
CA GLY A 87 8.29 7.62 16.99
C GLY A 87 8.19 8.53 15.76
N ASN A 88 8.39 7.99 14.55
CA ASN A 88 8.20 8.73 13.30
C ASN A 88 6.75 8.68 12.78
N LEU A 89 5.87 7.98 13.51
CA LEU A 89 4.43 7.87 13.32
C LEU A 89 3.72 7.91 14.69
N ASN A 90 2.60 8.65 14.77
CA ASN A 90 1.65 8.59 15.89
C ASN A 90 0.28 8.19 15.35
N PHE A 91 -0.52 7.50 16.15
CA PHE A 91 -1.86 7.10 15.74
C PHE A 91 -2.89 7.28 16.85
N MET A 92 -4.15 7.37 16.44
CA MET A 92 -5.33 7.28 17.31
C MET A 92 -6.28 6.26 16.70
N THR A 93 -7.07 5.60 17.54
CA THR A 93 -8.07 4.64 17.12
C THR A 93 -9.47 5.09 17.54
N SER A 94 -10.46 4.77 16.71
CA SER A 94 -11.88 4.99 17.00
C SER A 94 -12.61 3.66 16.81
N ASP A 95 -13.25 3.18 17.89
CA ASP A 95 -14.13 2.00 17.85
C ASP A 95 -15.41 2.33 17.09
N LEU A 96 -15.72 1.55 16.07
CA LEU A 96 -16.92 1.66 15.24
C LEU A 96 -17.95 0.56 15.55
N GLY A 97 -17.65 -0.32 16.51
CA GLY A 97 -18.48 -1.42 16.93
C GLY A 97 -18.16 -2.76 16.27
N MET A 98 -18.95 -3.77 16.59
CA MET A 98 -18.78 -5.12 16.02
C MET A 98 -19.22 -5.18 14.58
N SER A 99 -18.39 -5.75 13.72
CA SER A 99 -18.66 -5.90 12.30
C SER A 99 -18.25 -7.29 11.80
N SER A 100 -18.75 -7.67 10.63
CA SER A 100 -18.47 -8.97 10.01
C SER A 100 -18.27 -8.86 8.52
N VAL A 101 -17.35 -9.67 8.01
CA VAL A 101 -17.11 -9.84 6.56
C VAL A 101 -17.45 -11.26 6.13
N LEU A 102 -17.87 -11.41 4.88
CA LEU A 102 -18.23 -12.73 4.33
C LEU A 102 -17.01 -13.58 3.99
N ASN A 103 -15.87 -12.97 3.76
CA ASN A 103 -14.63 -13.66 3.45
C ASN A 103 -13.41 -12.89 3.94
N SER A 104 -12.35 -13.60 4.25
CA SER A 104 -11.09 -13.05 4.72
C SER A 104 -9.90 -13.76 4.09
N VAL A 105 -8.73 -13.13 4.13
CA VAL A 105 -7.44 -13.74 3.86
C VAL A 105 -6.59 -13.66 5.13
N GLN A 106 -6.28 -14.83 5.66
CA GLN A 106 -5.43 -15.06 6.83
C GLN A 106 -4.15 -15.80 6.38
N PRO A 107 -3.23 -16.11 7.28
CA PRO A 107 -2.04 -16.88 6.93
C PRO A 107 -2.30 -18.14 6.13
N GLY A 108 -3.40 -18.84 6.41
CA GLY A 108 -3.80 -20.07 5.71
C GLY A 108 -4.19 -19.87 4.24
N GLY A 109 -4.58 -18.65 3.85
CA GLY A 109 -4.94 -18.30 2.48
C GLY A 109 -3.76 -17.86 1.62
N ILE A 110 -2.62 -17.57 2.24
CA ILE A 110 -1.43 -17.05 1.54
C ILE A 110 -0.51 -18.21 1.22
N HIS A 111 -0.63 -18.77 0.02
CA HIS A 111 0.22 -19.86 -0.43
C HIS A 111 0.96 -19.49 -1.72
N GLY A 112 2.27 -19.42 -1.67
CA GLY A 112 3.12 -19.42 -2.86
C GLY A 112 2.95 -20.75 -3.61
N CYS A 113 2.87 -20.70 -4.94
CA CYS A 113 2.88 -21.90 -5.75
C CYS A 113 4.12 -21.96 -6.61
N PRO A 114 4.93 -23.04 -6.52
CA PRO A 114 6.06 -23.23 -7.41
C PRO A 114 5.65 -23.59 -8.86
N CYS A 115 4.33 -23.72 -9.14
CA CYS A 115 3.82 -24.14 -10.46
C CYS A 115 2.48 -23.52 -10.80
N PRO A 116 2.31 -22.90 -11.97
CA PRO A 116 1.01 -22.47 -12.49
C PRO A 116 0.15 -23.68 -12.90
N PRO A 117 -1.20 -23.60 -12.74
CA PRO A 117 -1.92 -22.55 -12.03
C PRO A 117 -1.80 -22.70 -10.52
N ALA A 118 -1.52 -21.58 -9.82
CA ALA A 118 -1.58 -21.59 -8.37
C ALA A 118 -3.00 -22.00 -7.93
N PRO A 119 -3.14 -22.97 -7.01
CA PRO A 119 -4.45 -23.29 -6.49
C PRO A 119 -4.97 -22.08 -5.71
N THR A 120 -6.09 -21.52 -6.13
CA THR A 120 -6.80 -20.53 -5.35
C THR A 120 -7.38 -21.20 -4.11
N THR A 121 -7.21 -20.60 -2.94
CA THR A 121 -7.76 -21.14 -1.68
C THR A 121 -9.24 -20.82 -1.51
N GLY A 122 -9.74 -19.81 -2.23
CA GLY A 122 -11.08 -19.25 -2.03
C GLY A 122 -11.15 -18.23 -0.89
N GLY A 123 -10.05 -18.02 -0.17
CA GLY A 123 -10.01 -17.31 1.10
C GLY A 123 -10.28 -18.21 2.31
N ASP A 124 -10.32 -17.63 3.51
CA ASP A 124 -10.46 -18.35 4.78
C ASP A 124 -11.85 -18.22 5.41
N GLY A 125 -12.82 -17.70 4.65
CA GLY A 125 -14.21 -17.60 5.07
C GLY A 125 -14.55 -16.36 5.90
N SER A 126 -15.72 -16.38 6.53
CA SER A 126 -16.25 -15.24 7.26
C SER A 126 -15.45 -14.94 8.53
N LEU A 127 -15.39 -13.66 8.84
CA LEU A 127 -14.69 -13.14 10.01
C LEU A 127 -15.56 -12.09 10.71
N THR A 128 -15.55 -12.09 12.05
CA THR A 128 -16.19 -11.09 12.89
C THR A 128 -15.15 -10.50 13.83
N GLY A 129 -15.16 -9.20 14.00
CA GLY A 129 -14.26 -8.47 14.89
C GLY A 129 -14.79 -7.09 15.22
N GLU A 130 -14.08 -6.40 16.08
CA GLU A 130 -14.30 -4.99 16.36
C GLU A 130 -13.80 -4.15 15.18
N GLU A 131 -14.68 -3.39 14.56
CA GLU A 131 -14.31 -2.48 13.48
C GLU A 131 -13.68 -1.22 14.08
N VAL A 132 -12.47 -0.93 13.65
CA VAL A 132 -11.67 0.18 14.18
C VAL A 132 -11.14 1.04 13.04
N ALA A 133 -11.36 2.35 13.14
CA ALA A 133 -10.71 3.33 12.30
C ALA A 133 -9.39 3.78 12.95
N PHE A 134 -8.36 3.88 12.14
CA PHE A 134 -7.03 4.38 12.49
C PHE A 134 -6.80 5.74 11.84
N ASP A 135 -6.49 6.75 12.65
CA ASP A 135 -6.02 8.05 12.22
C ASP A 135 -4.52 8.14 12.52
N VAL A 136 -3.71 8.16 11.47
CA VAL A 136 -2.25 8.14 11.55
C VAL A 136 -1.66 9.47 11.14
N ASN A 137 -0.76 10.02 11.96
CA ASN A 137 0.02 11.21 11.65
C ASN A 137 1.51 10.84 11.54
N PHE A 138 2.11 11.14 10.40
CA PHE A 138 3.54 10.96 10.17
C PHE A 138 4.30 12.16 10.76
N THR A 139 4.98 11.97 11.89
CA THR A 139 5.84 13.01 12.50
C THR A 139 7.03 13.33 11.62
N THR A 140 7.42 12.35 10.79
CA THR A 140 8.34 12.52 9.65
C THR A 140 7.56 12.19 8.38
N PRO A 141 7.09 13.19 7.62
CA PRO A 141 6.29 12.93 6.41
C PRO A 141 7.02 12.07 5.38
N PHE A 142 6.26 11.27 4.62
CA PHE A 142 6.79 10.68 3.39
C PHE A 142 6.90 11.75 2.32
N VAL A 143 8.06 11.88 1.68
CA VAL A 143 8.26 12.80 0.55
C VAL A 143 8.50 11.97 -0.70
N LEU A 144 7.43 11.78 -1.48
CA LEU A 144 7.40 10.84 -2.59
C LEU A 144 7.33 11.60 -3.93
N PRO A 145 8.16 11.28 -4.93
CA PRO A 145 8.03 11.80 -6.29
C PRO A 145 6.75 11.31 -6.98
N ALA A 146 6.47 11.84 -8.16
CA ALA A 146 5.40 11.32 -9.01
C ALA A 146 5.71 9.88 -9.40
N ASP A 147 4.86 8.95 -8.98
CA ASP A 147 4.97 7.51 -9.31
C ASP A 147 3.70 6.79 -8.86
N HIS A 148 3.66 5.49 -9.09
CA HIS A 148 2.69 4.55 -8.60
C HIS A 148 3.28 3.79 -7.40
N TYR A 149 2.54 3.75 -6.30
CA TYR A 149 2.97 3.20 -5.02
C TYR A 149 1.92 2.28 -4.43
N PHE A 150 2.35 1.46 -3.47
CA PHE A 150 1.47 0.72 -2.57
C PHE A 150 1.61 1.26 -1.15
N PHE A 151 0.48 1.39 -0.47
CA PHE A 151 0.34 1.71 0.94
C PHE A 151 0.09 0.40 1.69
N VAL A 152 0.95 0.09 2.65
CA VAL A 152 0.94 -1.17 3.41
C VAL A 152 0.86 -0.83 4.90
N PRO A 153 -0.34 -0.72 5.49
CA PRO A 153 -0.49 -0.54 6.92
C PRO A 153 -0.44 -1.89 7.63
N GLN A 154 0.35 -1.98 8.69
CA GLN A 154 0.46 -3.14 9.56
C GLN A 154 0.07 -2.74 10.99
N VAL A 155 -0.70 -3.59 11.67
CA VAL A 155 -1.12 -3.34 13.06
C VAL A 155 -0.80 -4.57 13.91
N GLU A 156 0.00 -4.38 14.95
CA GLU A 156 0.19 -5.38 15.97
C GLU A 156 -1.02 -5.41 16.90
N VAL A 157 -1.57 -6.60 17.12
CA VAL A 157 -2.54 -6.86 18.17
C VAL A 157 -1.84 -7.64 19.27
N THR A 158 -1.83 -7.07 20.49
CA THR A 158 -1.06 -7.62 21.62
C THR A 158 -1.61 -8.95 22.16
N ASP A 159 -2.90 -9.25 21.90
CA ASP A 159 -3.46 -10.58 22.15
C ASP A 159 -2.80 -11.61 21.22
N PRO A 160 -2.18 -12.68 21.76
CA PRO A 160 -1.58 -13.72 20.92
C PRO A 160 -2.55 -14.38 19.93
N ALA A 161 -3.84 -14.46 20.25
CA ALA A 161 -4.89 -14.98 19.37
C ALA A 161 -5.49 -13.92 18.44
N GLY A 162 -5.27 -12.64 18.72
CA GLY A 162 -5.81 -11.51 17.97
C GLY A 162 -5.04 -11.22 16.70
N ASN A 163 -5.72 -10.63 15.73
CA ASN A 163 -5.11 -10.13 14.50
C ASN A 163 -5.84 -8.87 14.02
N PHE A 164 -5.14 -8.06 13.24
CA PHE A 164 -5.72 -6.99 12.44
C PHE A 164 -6.00 -7.49 11.03
N PHE A 165 -7.18 -7.13 10.51
CA PHE A 165 -7.60 -7.42 9.14
C PHE A 165 -8.05 -6.14 8.48
N TRP A 166 -7.30 -5.68 7.50
CA TRP A 166 -7.61 -4.50 6.73
C TRP A 166 -8.86 -4.72 5.88
N LEU A 167 -9.86 -3.84 5.99
CA LEU A 167 -11.12 -3.95 5.27
C LEU A 167 -10.96 -3.54 3.82
N SER A 168 -11.67 -4.26 2.95
CA SER A 168 -11.85 -3.89 1.54
C SER A 168 -13.20 -3.22 1.33
N ALA A 169 -13.23 -2.23 0.43
CA ALA A 169 -14.44 -1.59 -0.05
C ALA A 169 -14.81 -2.07 -1.46
N PRO A 170 -16.07 -1.93 -1.89
CA PRO A 170 -16.46 -2.18 -3.27
C PRO A 170 -15.76 -1.23 -4.25
N ARG A 171 -15.36 -1.73 -5.41
CA ARG A 171 -14.91 -0.87 -6.51
C ARG A 171 -16.07 -0.17 -7.21
N PRO A 172 -15.82 1.03 -7.75
CA PRO A 172 -14.72 1.95 -7.48
C PRO A 172 -15.02 2.77 -6.21
N ILE A 173 -14.01 2.94 -5.35
CA ILE A 173 -14.09 3.82 -4.17
C ILE A 173 -13.85 5.29 -4.54
N VAL A 174 -13.47 5.54 -5.77
CA VAL A 174 -13.26 6.90 -6.28
C VAL A 174 -14.59 7.65 -6.35
N PRO A 175 -14.65 8.91 -5.91
CA PRO A 175 -15.83 9.75 -6.09
C PRO A 175 -16.27 9.74 -7.56
N PRO A 176 -17.59 9.80 -7.84
CA PRO A 176 -18.06 9.90 -9.21
C PRO A 176 -17.35 11.02 -9.97
N GLY A 177 -16.80 10.71 -11.13
CA GLY A 177 -16.04 11.66 -11.95
C GLY A 177 -14.54 11.70 -11.71
N THR A 178 -14.00 10.89 -10.79
CA THR A 178 -12.55 10.72 -10.66
C THR A 178 -12.12 9.56 -11.56
N PRO A 179 -11.47 9.82 -12.71
CA PRO A 179 -10.99 8.73 -13.57
C PRO A 179 -9.80 8.03 -12.92
N PHE A 180 -9.65 6.73 -13.19
CA PHE A 180 -8.37 6.06 -12.93
C PHE A 180 -7.28 6.78 -13.72
N PRO A 181 -6.07 6.93 -13.18
CA PRO A 181 -4.95 7.49 -13.92
C PRO A 181 -4.74 6.72 -15.22
N MET A 182 -4.49 7.44 -16.31
CA MET A 182 -4.27 6.82 -17.62
C MET A 182 -3.08 5.85 -17.56
N GLY A 183 -3.30 4.62 -18.03
CA GLY A 183 -2.27 3.58 -18.05
C GLY A 183 -2.33 2.59 -16.89
N PHE A 184 -3.15 2.83 -15.87
CA PHE A 184 -3.32 1.92 -14.72
C PHE A 184 -4.68 1.22 -14.82
N THR A 185 -4.68 -0.03 -15.23
CA THR A 185 -5.91 -0.83 -15.43
C THR A 185 -6.08 -1.96 -14.42
N ASP A 186 -5.07 -2.21 -13.59
CA ASP A 186 -5.00 -3.33 -12.66
C ASP A 186 -4.67 -2.85 -11.24
N LEU A 187 -5.47 -1.89 -10.75
CA LEU A 187 -5.38 -1.41 -9.37
C LEU A 187 -6.14 -2.38 -8.47
N GLN A 188 -5.47 -3.02 -7.54
CA GLN A 188 -6.05 -4.00 -6.63
C GLN A 188 -5.16 -4.28 -5.43
N SER A 189 -5.75 -4.87 -4.38
CA SER A 189 -5.02 -5.27 -3.19
C SER A 189 -4.15 -6.50 -3.43
N TRP A 190 -2.94 -6.47 -2.86
CA TRP A 190 -1.97 -7.55 -2.85
C TRP A 190 -1.64 -7.92 -1.40
N THR A 191 -1.16 -9.15 -1.22
CA THR A 191 -0.71 -9.61 0.10
C THR A 191 0.45 -10.59 -0.01
N ARG A 192 1.26 -10.64 1.03
CA ARG A 192 2.30 -11.66 1.25
C ARG A 192 2.44 -11.96 2.72
N ASP A 193 3.06 -13.07 3.04
CA ASP A 193 3.60 -13.38 4.36
C ASP A 193 5.12 -13.56 4.29
N GLU A 194 5.76 -13.70 5.44
CA GLU A 194 7.20 -13.92 5.57
C GLU A 194 7.69 -15.13 4.77
N MET A 195 6.86 -16.16 4.58
CA MET A 195 7.23 -17.37 3.84
C MET A 195 7.19 -17.16 2.33
N LEU A 196 6.31 -16.28 1.85
CA LEU A 196 6.16 -15.94 0.44
C LEU A 196 7.13 -14.84 -0.01
N ALA A 197 7.54 -13.98 0.94
CA ALA A 197 8.43 -12.87 0.65
C ALA A 197 9.65 -13.30 -0.18
N PRO A 198 10.10 -12.49 -1.14
CA PRO A 198 9.65 -11.14 -1.48
C PRO A 198 8.51 -11.08 -2.51
N ASP A 199 7.89 -12.21 -2.87
CA ASP A 199 6.79 -12.26 -3.84
C ASP A 199 5.46 -11.85 -3.20
N TRP A 200 4.50 -11.46 -4.06
CA TRP A 200 3.17 -11.01 -3.66
C TRP A 200 2.08 -11.77 -4.42
N LEU A 201 0.93 -11.98 -3.79
CA LEU A 201 -0.27 -12.54 -4.39
C LEU A 201 -1.38 -11.49 -4.46
N ARG A 202 -2.13 -11.47 -5.58
CA ARG A 202 -3.36 -10.67 -5.68
C ARG A 202 -4.43 -11.29 -4.81
N VAL A 203 -5.02 -10.49 -3.95
CA VAL A 203 -6.10 -10.96 -3.05
C VAL A 203 -7.25 -11.56 -3.86
N GLY A 204 -7.68 -10.89 -4.92
CA GLY A 204 -8.80 -11.35 -5.75
C GLY A 204 -8.43 -12.47 -6.69
N GLY A 205 -7.45 -12.25 -7.56
CA GLY A 205 -7.13 -13.17 -8.65
C GLY A 205 -6.41 -14.44 -8.23
N ASP A 206 -5.44 -14.32 -7.32
CA ASP A 206 -4.56 -15.43 -6.98
C ASP A 206 -5.06 -16.20 -5.75
N ILE A 207 -5.81 -15.56 -4.83
CA ILE A 207 -6.26 -16.18 -3.58
C ILE A 207 -7.75 -16.54 -3.64
N VAL A 208 -8.62 -15.55 -3.85
CA VAL A 208 -10.08 -15.81 -3.86
C VAL A 208 -10.50 -16.54 -5.13
N GLY A 209 -9.97 -16.15 -6.26
CA GLY A 209 -10.25 -16.79 -7.54
C GLY A 209 -11.66 -16.50 -8.07
N GLY A 210 -12.04 -17.21 -9.13
CA GLY A 210 -13.34 -17.06 -9.79
C GLY A 210 -13.20 -16.74 -11.26
N SER A 211 -14.34 -16.70 -11.98
CA SER A 211 -14.36 -16.35 -13.42
C SER A 211 -15.57 -15.45 -13.73
N PRO A 212 -15.40 -14.13 -13.84
CA PRO A 212 -14.14 -13.41 -13.61
C PRO A 212 -13.73 -13.39 -12.13
N ALA A 213 -12.45 -13.28 -11.86
CA ALA A 213 -11.95 -13.09 -10.50
C ALA A 213 -12.40 -11.72 -9.96
N PRO A 214 -12.77 -11.63 -8.66
CA PRO A 214 -13.07 -10.34 -8.06
C PRO A 214 -11.81 -9.48 -7.96
N THR A 215 -12.00 -8.17 -7.88
CA THR A 215 -10.95 -7.23 -7.53
C THR A 215 -11.33 -6.53 -6.24
N PHE A 216 -10.37 -6.42 -5.32
CA PHE A 216 -10.58 -5.76 -4.04
C PHE A 216 -9.67 -4.55 -3.94
N ASN A 217 -10.20 -3.47 -3.37
CA ASN A 217 -9.43 -2.32 -2.95
C ASN A 217 -9.64 -2.14 -1.46
N ALA A 218 -8.57 -1.79 -0.76
CA ALA A 218 -8.64 -1.58 0.68
C ALA A 218 -9.21 -0.18 1.04
N VAL A 219 -9.69 -0.05 2.26
CA VAL A 219 -10.25 1.20 2.78
C VAL A 219 -9.14 2.04 3.38
N PHE A 220 -8.70 3.07 2.67
CA PHE A 220 -7.74 4.06 3.20
C PHE A 220 -7.88 5.42 2.54
N SER A 221 -7.29 6.43 3.17
CA SER A 221 -7.05 7.73 2.57
C SER A 221 -5.68 8.26 2.96
N LEU A 222 -5.08 9.07 2.09
CA LEU A 222 -3.81 9.75 2.34
C LEU A 222 -4.02 11.25 2.25
N THR A 223 -3.44 12.00 3.19
CA THR A 223 -3.43 13.46 3.15
C THR A 223 -2.00 13.94 2.93
N GLY A 224 -1.82 14.77 1.91
CA GLY A 224 -0.52 15.32 1.58
C GLY A 224 -0.63 16.66 0.88
N THR A 225 0.52 17.33 0.76
CA THR A 225 0.65 18.60 0.04
C THR A 225 1.70 18.48 -1.05
N PRO A 226 1.44 19.04 -2.26
CA PRO A 226 2.47 19.12 -3.27
C PRO A 226 3.69 19.90 -2.74
N VAL A 227 4.87 19.37 -2.95
CA VAL A 227 6.11 20.05 -2.64
C VAL A 227 6.49 20.89 -3.86
N PRO A 228 6.57 22.23 -3.74
CA PRO A 228 6.97 23.07 -4.86
C PRO A 228 8.36 22.68 -5.37
N GLU A 229 8.51 22.57 -6.68
CA GLU A 229 9.83 22.37 -7.27
C GLU A 229 10.75 23.52 -6.83
N PRO A 230 12.00 23.25 -6.50
CA PRO A 230 12.94 24.31 -6.12
C PRO A 230 12.97 25.38 -7.20
N ALA A 231 12.78 26.65 -6.81
CA ALA A 231 12.83 27.80 -7.72
C ALA A 231 14.14 27.87 -8.53
N SER A 232 15.16 27.09 -8.15
CA SER A 232 16.40 26.89 -8.89
C SER A 232 16.22 26.43 -10.34
N LEU A 233 15.23 25.58 -10.64
CA LEU A 233 14.95 25.18 -12.03
C LEU A 233 14.37 26.34 -12.84
N SER A 234 13.48 27.12 -12.25
CA SER A 234 12.92 28.34 -12.87
C SER A 234 14.00 29.42 -13.05
N LEU A 235 14.88 29.58 -12.08
CA LEU A 235 16.01 30.51 -12.15
C LEU A 235 17.04 30.07 -13.20
N LEU A 236 17.31 28.77 -13.31
CA LEU A 236 18.20 28.23 -14.35
C LEU A 236 17.61 28.45 -15.74
N ALA A 237 16.32 28.21 -15.95
CA ALA A 237 15.63 28.46 -17.19
C ALA A 237 15.67 29.96 -17.58
N LEU A 238 15.43 30.87 -16.63
CA LEU A 238 15.56 32.31 -16.80
C LEU A 238 17.00 32.73 -17.11
N ALA A 239 17.99 32.15 -16.45
CA ALA A 239 19.40 32.44 -16.72
C ALA A 239 19.82 31.99 -18.13
N LEU A 240 19.39 30.83 -18.57
CA LEU A 240 19.66 30.30 -19.92
C LEU A 240 19.00 31.14 -21.01
N THR A 241 17.75 31.56 -20.80
CA THR A 241 17.04 32.45 -21.75
C THR A 241 17.70 33.85 -21.80
N GLY A 242 18.10 34.38 -20.64
CA GLY A 242 18.83 35.66 -20.56
C GLY A 242 20.17 35.62 -21.29
N LEU A 243 20.96 34.56 -21.11
CA LEU A 243 22.22 34.36 -21.83
C LEU A 243 22.01 34.19 -23.35
N GLY A 244 20.94 33.50 -23.76
CA GLY A 244 20.56 33.36 -25.16
C GLY A 244 20.25 34.71 -25.80
N ALA A 245 19.47 35.56 -25.14
CA ALA A 245 19.11 36.90 -25.62
C ALA A 245 20.32 37.85 -25.76
N VAL A 246 21.26 37.78 -24.82
CA VAL A 246 22.53 38.59 -24.88
C VAL A 246 23.40 38.15 -26.05
N ARG A 247 23.46 36.82 -26.33
CA ARG A 247 24.27 36.29 -27.43
C ARG A 247 23.69 36.65 -28.80
N VAL A 248 22.38 36.70 -28.95
CA VAL A 248 21.71 37.14 -30.17
C VAL A 248 21.95 38.63 -30.42
N ARG A 249 21.85 39.50 -29.41
CA ARG A 249 22.14 40.94 -29.54
C ARG A 249 23.57 41.25 -29.95
N ARG A 250 24.57 40.44 -29.53
CA ARG A 250 25.99 40.64 -29.92
C ARG A 250 26.27 40.20 -31.36
N ARG A 251 25.42 39.43 -32.01
CA ARG A 251 25.61 39.03 -33.45
C ARG A 251 25.00 40.01 -34.44
N HIS A 252 24.19 40.95 -33.97
CA HIS A 252 23.55 41.98 -34.81
C HIS A 252 24.18 43.38 -34.62
N ARG A 253 25.33 43.45 -34.01
CA ARG A 253 26.23 44.63 -34.01
C ARG A 253 27.55 44.23 -34.67
#